data_673713796ae658737674ab6af9f1bc5d
#
_entry.id   673713796ae658737674ab6af9f1bc5d
#
_cell.length_a   1.000
_cell.length_b   1.000
_cell.length_c   1.000
_cell.angle_alpha   90.00
_cell.angle_beta   90.00
_cell.angle_gamma   90.00
#
_symmetry.space_group_name_H-M   'P 1'
#
loop_
_entity.id
_entity.type
_entity.pdbx_description
1 polymer ?
#
loop_
_entity_poly.entity_id
_entity_poly.type
_entity_poly.pdbx_seq_one_letter_code
_entity_poly.pdbx_strand_id
1 'polypeptide(L)'
;MSNIVIAFSKPEVAAGIKKILTQSGYSVQAVCTTGAQALASVNNLECGILICGCRFMDMMYMEIHDYLPPEFQMLLIASPSSIQEREVSNLVCLSMPMKVHELLQTIEMMEGDIQRRRRRMRRQPKHRS
;
A
#
# COMPACT_ATOMS: atom_id res chain seq x y z
N MET A 1 9.52 -11.39 0.39
CA MET A 1 8.75 -10.34 1.05
C MET A 1 8.44 -9.21 0.10
N SER A 2 7.28 -8.62 0.26
CA SER A 2 6.89 -7.49 -0.58
C SER A 2 7.53 -6.20 -0.10
N ASN A 3 7.75 -5.28 -1.02
CA ASN A 3 8.21 -3.94 -0.68
C ASN A 3 7.07 -3.15 -0.04
N ILE A 4 7.40 -2.31 0.94
CA ILE A 4 6.41 -1.45 1.58
C ILE A 4 6.83 0.00 1.41
N VAL A 5 5.91 0.81 0.91
CA VAL A 5 6.06 2.25 0.81
C VAL A 5 4.98 2.88 1.67
N ILE A 6 5.34 3.88 2.47
CA ILE A 6 4.41 4.57 3.37
C ILE A 6 4.29 6.01 2.90
N ALA A 7 3.05 6.50 2.78
CA ALA A 7 2.79 7.88 2.36
C ALA A 7 1.65 8.48 3.15
N PHE A 8 1.95 9.53 3.91
CA PHE A 8 0.97 10.30 4.66
C PHE A 8 1.37 11.77 4.63
N SER A 9 0.37 12.64 4.54
CA SER A 9 0.65 14.08 4.56
C SER A 9 1.25 14.54 5.88
N LYS A 10 0.97 13.82 6.98
CA LYS A 10 1.53 14.11 8.30
C LYS A 10 2.73 13.20 8.56
N PRO A 11 3.94 13.76 8.65
CA PRO A 11 5.14 12.93 8.85
C PRO A 11 5.11 12.07 10.11
N GLU A 12 4.47 12.57 11.18
CA GLU A 12 4.40 11.82 12.44
C GLU A 12 3.56 10.55 12.31
N VAL A 13 2.51 10.57 11.47
CA VAL A 13 1.71 9.38 11.22
C VAL A 13 2.54 8.34 10.46
N ALA A 14 3.24 8.80 9.43
CA ALA A 14 4.10 7.92 8.64
C ALA A 14 5.20 7.31 9.49
N ALA A 15 5.83 8.12 10.34
CA ALA A 15 6.91 7.65 11.22
C ALA A 15 6.40 6.59 12.22
N GLY A 16 5.20 6.80 12.76
CA GLY A 16 4.60 5.85 13.68
C GLY A 16 4.34 4.48 13.03
N ILE A 17 3.80 4.50 11.83
CA ILE A 17 3.54 3.26 11.10
C ILE A 17 4.85 2.57 10.71
N LYS A 18 5.83 3.34 10.25
CA LYS A 18 7.15 2.79 9.93
C LYS A 18 7.76 2.08 11.13
N LYS A 19 7.67 2.68 12.32
CA LYS A 19 8.20 2.10 13.54
C LYS A 19 7.54 0.76 13.84
N ILE A 20 6.21 0.71 13.76
CA ILE A 20 5.46 -0.53 13.99
C ILE A 20 5.92 -1.62 13.03
N LEU A 21 6.03 -1.32 11.76
CA LEU A 21 6.39 -2.29 10.74
C LEU A 21 7.83 -2.76 10.90
N THR A 22 8.74 -1.83 11.17
CA THR A 22 10.15 -2.17 11.36
C THR A 22 10.34 -3.08 12.56
N GLN A 23 9.64 -2.80 13.65
CA GLN A 23 9.69 -3.64 14.85
C GLN A 23 9.09 -5.02 14.61
N SER A 24 8.21 -5.15 13.63
CA SER A 24 7.57 -6.42 13.28
C SER A 24 8.32 -7.19 12.19
N GLY A 25 9.49 -6.71 11.78
CA GLY A 25 10.34 -7.41 10.83
C GLY A 25 10.10 -7.05 9.37
N TYR A 26 9.26 -6.06 9.08
CA TYR A 26 9.02 -5.62 7.72
C TYR A 26 10.06 -4.61 7.27
N SER A 27 10.35 -4.61 5.99
CA SER A 27 11.30 -3.68 5.39
C SER A 27 10.53 -2.56 4.68
N VAL A 28 10.67 -1.34 5.16
CA VAL A 28 10.03 -0.16 4.58
C VAL A 28 11.01 0.50 3.62
N GLN A 29 10.67 0.56 2.35
CA GLN A 29 11.55 1.05 1.30
C GLN A 29 11.57 2.57 1.20
N ALA A 30 10.44 3.22 1.49
CA ALA A 30 10.35 4.66 1.40
C ALA A 30 9.24 5.20 2.29
N VAL A 31 9.42 6.43 2.77
CA VAL A 31 8.40 7.17 3.51
C VAL A 31 8.22 8.51 2.81
N CYS A 32 6.99 8.79 2.39
CA CYS A 32 6.67 9.92 1.54
C CYS A 32 5.62 10.82 2.19
N THR A 33 5.59 12.08 1.80
CA THR A 33 4.58 13.03 2.29
C THR A 33 3.71 13.59 1.17
N THR A 34 3.99 13.25 -0.08
CA THR A 34 3.17 13.65 -1.23
C THR A 34 2.83 12.45 -2.09
N GLY A 35 1.77 12.61 -2.89
CA GLY A 35 1.38 11.57 -3.83
C GLY A 35 2.43 11.34 -4.92
N ALA A 36 3.04 12.43 -5.42
CA ALA A 36 4.07 12.32 -6.43
C ALA A 36 5.28 11.52 -5.93
N GLN A 37 5.71 11.75 -4.70
CA GLN A 37 6.80 10.98 -4.09
C GLN A 37 6.43 9.50 -3.97
N ALA A 38 5.19 9.23 -3.55
CA ALA A 38 4.72 7.87 -3.41
C ALA A 38 4.76 7.12 -4.75
N LEU A 39 4.24 7.73 -5.81
CA LEU A 39 4.24 7.13 -7.14
C LEU A 39 5.64 6.93 -7.69
N ALA A 40 6.52 7.90 -7.48
CA ALA A 40 7.92 7.75 -7.89
C ALA A 40 8.58 6.58 -7.18
N SER A 41 8.30 6.41 -5.89
CA SER A 41 8.86 5.31 -5.10
C SER A 41 8.38 3.95 -5.58
N VAL A 42 7.07 3.79 -5.79
CA VAL A 42 6.52 2.50 -6.21
C VAL A 42 6.95 2.13 -7.63
N ASN A 43 7.16 3.12 -8.50
CA ASN A 43 7.59 2.88 -9.87
C ASN A 43 9.01 2.32 -9.96
N ASN A 44 9.80 2.49 -8.91
CA ASN A 44 11.17 1.95 -8.84
C ASN A 44 11.22 0.56 -8.21
N LEU A 45 10.07 -0.01 -7.85
CA LEU A 45 10.01 -1.30 -7.17
C LEU A 45 9.16 -2.27 -7.99
N GLU A 46 9.41 -3.57 -7.83
CA GLU A 46 8.70 -4.60 -8.62
C GLU A 46 7.26 -4.77 -8.18
N CYS A 47 7.06 -4.94 -6.90
CA CYS A 47 5.73 -5.20 -6.34
C CYS A 47 5.72 -4.84 -4.88
N GLY A 48 4.54 -4.70 -4.31
CA GLY A 48 4.44 -4.45 -2.89
C GLY A 48 3.14 -3.82 -2.48
N ILE A 49 3.21 -3.12 -1.35
CA ILE A 49 2.07 -2.48 -0.71
C ILE A 49 2.40 -1.00 -0.52
N LEU A 50 1.48 -0.15 -0.98
CA LEU A 50 1.53 1.27 -0.66
C LEU A 50 0.54 1.53 0.46
N ILE A 51 1.05 1.87 1.64
CA ILE A 51 0.22 2.24 2.80
C ILE A 51 0.08 3.75 2.78
N CYS A 52 -1.13 4.27 2.65
CA CYS A 52 -1.30 5.71 2.49
C CYS A 52 -2.52 6.27 3.21
N GLY A 53 -2.49 7.56 3.43
CA GLY A 53 -3.63 8.32 3.91
C GLY A 53 -4.51 8.78 2.77
N CYS A 54 -5.59 9.49 3.12
CA CYS A 54 -6.62 9.89 2.17
C CYS A 54 -6.22 11.09 1.31
N ARG A 55 -5.60 12.09 1.92
CA ARG A 55 -5.33 13.37 1.28
C ARG A 55 -3.87 13.77 1.36
N PHE A 56 -3.38 14.34 0.26
CA PHE A 56 -2.06 14.94 0.16
C PHE A 56 -2.21 16.34 -0.41
N MET A 57 -1.15 17.14 -0.32
CA MET A 57 -1.18 18.49 -0.87
C MET A 57 -1.38 18.51 -2.38
N ASP A 58 -0.86 17.49 -3.06
CA ASP A 58 -0.85 17.45 -4.52
C ASP A 58 -1.95 16.56 -5.11
N MET A 59 -2.52 15.62 -4.34
CA MET A 59 -3.55 14.74 -4.87
C MET A 59 -4.24 13.95 -3.76
N MET A 60 -5.31 13.26 -4.11
CA MET A 60 -6.03 12.36 -3.20
C MET A 60 -5.67 10.91 -3.51
N TYR A 61 -6.01 10.02 -2.58
CA TYR A 61 -5.63 8.60 -2.70
C TYR A 61 -6.17 7.94 -3.98
N MET A 62 -7.34 8.36 -4.45
CA MET A 62 -7.90 7.78 -5.68
C MET A 62 -7.05 8.10 -6.89
N GLU A 63 -6.48 9.30 -6.95
CA GLU A 63 -5.56 9.65 -8.03
C GLU A 63 -4.29 8.83 -7.97
N ILE A 64 -3.77 8.61 -6.76
CA ILE A 64 -2.60 7.74 -6.58
C ILE A 64 -2.92 6.34 -7.06
N HIS A 65 -4.10 5.83 -6.68
CA HIS A 65 -4.54 4.49 -7.06
C HIS A 65 -4.65 4.36 -8.58
N ASP A 66 -5.13 5.39 -9.26
CA ASP A 66 -5.27 5.37 -10.71
C ASP A 66 -3.93 5.17 -11.43
N TYR A 67 -2.86 5.65 -10.85
CA TYR A 67 -1.51 5.55 -11.42
C TYR A 67 -0.66 4.47 -10.77
N LEU A 68 -1.22 3.72 -9.84
CA LEU A 68 -0.49 2.67 -9.13
C LEU A 68 -0.20 1.50 -10.06
N PRO A 69 1.05 1.00 -10.10
CA PRO A 69 1.34 -0.17 -10.91
C PRO A 69 0.48 -1.37 -10.48
N PRO A 70 0.08 -2.22 -11.43
CA PRO A 70 -0.81 -3.36 -11.12
C PRO A 70 -0.19 -4.37 -10.16
N GLU A 71 1.12 -4.39 -10.02
CA GLU A 71 1.83 -5.27 -9.08
C GLU A 71 1.79 -4.76 -7.64
N PHE A 72 1.28 -3.55 -7.43
CA PHE A 72 1.12 -2.98 -6.10
C PHE A 72 -0.33 -3.03 -5.64
N GLN A 73 -0.50 -3.17 -4.33
CA GLN A 73 -1.80 -3.00 -3.69
C GLN A 73 -1.74 -1.78 -2.79
N MET A 74 -2.85 -1.09 -2.67
CA MET A 74 -2.97 0.07 -1.80
C MET A 74 -3.66 -0.32 -0.50
N LEU A 75 -3.07 0.06 0.62
CA LEU A 75 -3.71 -0.01 1.93
C LEU A 75 -4.02 1.41 2.38
N LEU A 76 -5.27 1.77 2.30
CA LEU A 76 -5.74 3.09 2.72
C LEU A 76 -6.07 3.07 4.21
N ILE A 77 -5.48 3.99 4.97
CA ILE A 77 -5.80 4.16 6.38
C ILE A 77 -6.36 5.56 6.55
N ALA A 78 -7.62 5.66 6.92
CA ALA A 78 -8.32 6.93 7.01
C ALA A 78 -9.52 6.82 7.93
N SER A 79 -10.12 7.97 8.30
CA SER A 79 -11.36 7.95 9.06
C SER A 79 -12.48 7.36 8.19
N PRO A 80 -13.48 6.71 8.81
CA PRO A 80 -14.56 6.10 8.04
C PRO A 80 -15.28 7.08 7.11
N SER A 81 -15.42 8.33 7.53
CA SER A 81 -16.08 9.35 6.70
C SER A 81 -15.29 9.76 5.46
N SER A 82 -14.00 9.48 5.44
CA SER A 82 -13.12 9.80 4.31
C SER A 82 -13.02 8.67 3.29
N ILE A 83 -13.47 7.48 3.64
CA ILE A 83 -13.40 6.32 2.78
C ILE A 83 -14.64 6.28 1.90
N GLN A 84 -14.44 6.30 0.58
CA GLN A 84 -15.55 6.17 -0.36
C GLN A 84 -15.94 4.70 -0.49
N GLU A 85 -17.23 4.42 -0.42
CA GLU A 85 -17.73 3.06 -0.58
C GLU A 85 -17.73 2.69 -2.05
N ARG A 86 -16.60 2.22 -2.51
CA ARG A 86 -16.43 1.73 -3.87
C ARG A 86 -15.64 0.45 -3.82
N GLU A 87 -16.09 -0.54 -4.55
CA GLU A 87 -15.29 -1.72 -4.78
C GLU A 87 -14.27 -1.40 -5.87
N VAL A 88 -13.02 -1.34 -5.45
CA VAL A 88 -11.92 -1.04 -6.36
C VAL A 88 -10.89 -2.14 -6.18
N SER A 89 -10.41 -2.68 -7.27
CA SER A 89 -9.39 -3.72 -7.22
C SER A 89 -8.08 -3.15 -6.66
N ASN A 90 -7.33 -3.98 -5.96
CA ASN A 90 -6.04 -3.63 -5.38
C ASN A 90 -6.12 -2.53 -4.31
N LEU A 91 -7.26 -2.38 -3.68
CA LEU A 91 -7.47 -1.41 -2.61
C LEU A 91 -8.07 -2.09 -1.38
N VAL A 92 -7.39 -1.98 -0.26
CA VAL A 92 -7.88 -2.43 1.04
C VAL A 92 -7.93 -1.23 1.96
N CYS A 93 -8.97 -1.13 2.77
CA CYS A 93 -9.18 0.01 3.66
C CYS A 93 -9.17 -0.41 5.12
N LEU A 94 -8.50 0.36 5.96
CA LEU A 94 -8.57 0.25 7.41
C LEU A 94 -9.07 1.57 7.97
N SER A 95 -10.06 1.50 8.83
CA SER A 95 -10.63 2.68 9.48
C SER A 95 -9.83 3.08 10.71
N MET A 96 -9.65 4.37 10.90
CA MET A 96 -9.10 4.89 12.15
C MET A 96 -10.18 4.99 13.22
N PRO A 97 -9.88 4.74 14.48
CA PRO A 97 -8.59 4.30 15.01
C PRO A 97 -8.36 2.82 14.73
N MET A 98 -7.14 2.48 14.33
CA MET A 98 -6.80 1.08 14.08
C MET A 98 -5.90 0.55 15.18
N LYS A 99 -5.98 -0.77 15.38
CA LYS A 99 -5.09 -1.47 16.32
C LYS A 99 -3.90 -2.02 15.57
N VAL A 100 -2.78 -2.13 16.27
CA VAL A 100 -1.54 -2.62 15.67
C VAL A 100 -1.74 -4.00 15.04
N HIS A 101 -2.40 -4.91 15.74
CA HIS A 101 -2.60 -6.26 15.20
C HIS A 101 -3.50 -6.26 13.94
N GLU A 102 -4.44 -5.34 13.84
CA GLU A 102 -5.26 -5.22 12.63
C GLU A 102 -4.40 -4.81 11.43
N LEU A 103 -3.50 -3.86 11.64
CA LEU A 103 -2.58 -3.44 10.60
C LEU A 103 -1.70 -4.59 10.14
N LEU A 104 -1.10 -5.30 11.08
CA LEU A 104 -0.19 -6.40 10.77
C LEU A 104 -0.90 -7.57 10.09
N GLN A 105 -2.10 -7.92 10.54
CA GLN A 105 -2.88 -8.97 9.91
C GLN A 105 -3.28 -8.61 8.48
N THR A 106 -3.64 -7.36 8.26
CA THR A 106 -4.03 -6.88 6.94
C THR A 106 -2.84 -6.94 5.98
N ILE A 107 -1.68 -6.50 6.43
CA ILE A 107 -0.46 -6.55 5.61
C ILE A 107 -0.10 -8.00 5.27
N GLU A 108 -0.19 -8.90 6.23
CA GLU A 108 0.10 -10.32 6.01
C GLU A 108 -0.83 -10.92 4.97
N MET A 109 -2.11 -10.59 5.04
CA MET A 109 -3.09 -11.03 4.05
C MET A 109 -2.75 -10.48 2.66
N MET A 110 -2.42 -9.21 2.56
CA MET A 110 -2.08 -8.58 1.29
C MET A 110 -0.81 -9.16 0.70
N GLU A 111 0.19 -9.43 1.52
CA GLU A 111 1.41 -10.09 1.07
C GLU A 111 1.13 -11.47 0.51
N GLY A 112 0.25 -12.21 1.17
CA GLY A 112 -0.17 -13.52 0.69
C GLY A 112 -0.81 -13.45 -0.69
N ASP A 113 -1.65 -12.45 -0.90
CA ASP A 113 -2.30 -12.24 -2.20
C ASP A 113 -1.29 -11.90 -3.29
N ILE A 114 -0.33 -11.05 -2.98
CA ILE A 114 0.73 -10.67 -3.93
C ILE A 114 1.55 -11.89 -4.31
N GLN A 115 1.92 -12.73 -3.35
CA GLN A 115 2.70 -13.93 -3.60
C GLN A 115 1.93 -14.91 -4.47
N ARG A 116 0.63 -15.09 -4.21
CA ARG A 116 -0.22 -15.98 -5.02
C ARG A 116 -0.33 -15.50 -6.46
N ARG A 117 -0.47 -14.19 -6.68
CA ARG A 117 -0.51 -13.61 -8.02
C ARG A 117 0.79 -13.84 -8.76
N ARG A 118 1.92 -13.62 -8.10
CA ARG A 118 3.24 -13.81 -8.70
C ARG A 118 3.47 -15.26 -9.09
N ARG A 119 3.07 -16.20 -8.24
CA ARG A 119 3.17 -17.62 -8.53
C ARG A 119 2.30 -18.02 -9.73
N ARG A 120 1.10 -17.47 -9.79
CA ARG A 120 0.18 -17.74 -10.89
C ARG A 120 0.76 -17.24 -12.22
N MET A 121 1.34 -16.07 -12.21
CA MET A 121 1.96 -15.51 -13.40
C MET A 121 3.17 -16.33 -13.86
N ARG A 122 3.95 -16.85 -12.92
CA ARG A 122 5.09 -17.71 -13.25
C ARG A 122 4.67 -19.04 -13.85
N ARG A 123 3.52 -19.55 -13.44
CA ARG A 123 3.02 -20.85 -13.89
C ARG A 123 2.33 -20.79 -15.23
N GLN A 124 1.82 -19.64 -15.62
CA GLN A 124 1.17 -19.50 -16.90
C GLN A 124 2.17 -19.72 -18.03
N PRO A 125 1.87 -20.63 -18.98
CA PRO A 125 2.74 -20.80 -20.13
C PRO A 125 2.79 -19.49 -20.88
N LYS A 126 3.98 -19.15 -21.24
CA LYS A 126 4.09 -17.98 -22.09
C LYS A 126 3.63 -18.39 -23.45
N HIS A 127 2.80 -17.86 -23.96
CA HIS A 127 2.26 -18.24 -25.16
C HIS A 127 2.87 -17.78 -26.19
N ARG A 128 3.08 -18.21 -26.21
CA ARG A 128 3.32 -18.18 -26.87
C ARG A 128 2.92 -17.98 -27.60
N SER A 129 2.99 -17.66 -27.98
CA SER A 129 2.75 -17.62 -28.52
C SER A 129 2.79 -17.34 -29.23
#